data_25bdd7ed191900426361d5882bb1da37
#
_entry.id   25bdd7ed191900426361d5882bb1da37
#
_cell.length_a   1.000
_cell.length_b   1.000
_cell.length_c   1.000
_cell.angle_alpha   90.00
_cell.angle_beta   90.00
_cell.angle_gamma   90.00
#
_symmetry.space_group_name_H-M   'P 1'
#
loop_
_entity.id
_entity.type
_entity.pdbx_description
1 polymer ?
#
loop_
_entity_poly.entity_id
_entity_poly.type
_entity_poly.pdbx_seq_one_letter_code
_entity_poly.pdbx_strand_id
1 'polypeptide(L)'
;MVSDEITKMVVLADSSPILPSELALRAYELSTDAVVKETCFGLIVTGSEKAVNETIEELRKLDPCGIFVKDRGFPPGDSRRCRAVRGGGPRPGFHQLEKESAILPSISYGLETIDDPVDAKERKTRDKLKIDRFIEIIEEQSKEDVNG
;
A
#
# COMPACT_ATOMS: atom_id res chain seq x y z
N MET A 1 29.29 8.63 12.16
CA MET A 1 27.98 8.60 12.84
C MET A 1 26.96 8.27 11.76
N VAL A 2 26.43 7.07 11.77
CA VAL A 2 25.30 6.71 10.88
C VAL A 2 24.13 7.48 11.47
N SER A 3 23.55 8.41 10.73
CA SER A 3 22.34 9.10 11.15
C SER A 3 21.22 8.06 11.16
N ASP A 4 20.61 7.82 12.34
CA ASP A 4 19.41 7.01 12.51
C ASP A 4 18.18 7.68 11.85
N GLU A 5 18.39 8.24 10.67
CA GLU A 5 17.36 8.91 9.89
C GLU A 5 16.58 7.87 9.09
N ILE A 6 15.30 7.79 9.37
CA ILE A 6 14.38 6.90 8.65
C ILE A 6 13.42 7.69 7.78
N THR A 7 12.85 7.03 6.79
CA THR A 7 11.82 7.61 5.94
C THR A 7 10.65 6.63 5.83
N LYS A 8 9.46 7.08 6.20
CA LYS A 8 8.22 6.32 6.04
C LYS A 8 7.27 7.04 5.09
N MET A 9 6.46 6.26 4.41
CA MET A 9 5.33 6.75 3.62
C MET A 9 4.05 6.53 4.42
N VAL A 10 3.25 7.59 4.54
CA VAL A 10 1.90 7.52 5.08
C VAL A 10 0.95 7.61 3.90
N VAL A 11 0.15 6.58 3.69
CA VAL A 11 -0.73 6.41 2.54
C VAL A 11 -2.17 6.43 3.02
N LEU A 12 -3.00 7.24 2.37
CA LEU A 12 -4.44 7.28 2.59
C LEU A 12 -5.13 6.26 1.69
N ALA A 13 -6.10 5.55 2.23
CA ALA A 13 -7.05 4.81 1.39
C ALA A 13 -7.96 5.80 0.64
N ASP A 14 -8.38 5.45 -0.57
CA ASP A 14 -9.32 6.27 -1.33
C ASP A 14 -10.69 6.43 -0.63
N SER A 15 -11.00 5.51 0.30
CA SER A 15 -12.19 5.57 1.16
C SER A 15 -12.04 6.49 2.36
N SER A 16 -10.82 6.96 2.67
CA SER A 16 -10.59 7.86 3.79
C SER A 16 -11.27 9.20 3.59
N PRO A 17 -11.95 9.76 4.60
CA PRO A 17 -12.54 11.09 4.51
C PRO A 17 -11.50 12.22 4.56
N ILE A 18 -10.24 11.89 4.86
CA ILE A 18 -9.15 12.86 5.04
C ILE A 18 -8.45 13.10 3.71
N LEU A 19 -8.21 14.37 3.38
CA LEU A 19 -7.41 14.75 2.22
C LEU A 19 -5.91 14.71 2.53
N PRO A 20 -5.04 14.42 1.54
CA PRO A 20 -3.59 14.49 1.71
C PRO A 20 -3.09 15.82 2.26
N SER A 21 -3.70 16.94 1.86
CA SER A 21 -3.37 18.28 2.33
C SER A 21 -3.74 18.51 3.80
N GLU A 22 -4.87 17.98 4.26
CA GLU A 22 -5.26 18.04 5.67
C GLU A 22 -4.32 17.20 6.54
N LEU A 23 -3.97 16.01 6.06
CA LEU A 23 -2.99 15.17 6.72
C LEU A 23 -1.62 15.85 6.80
N ALA A 24 -1.20 16.56 5.73
CA ALA A 24 0.05 17.32 5.71
C ALA A 24 0.03 18.46 6.71
N LEU A 25 -1.05 19.22 6.77
CA LEU A 25 -1.22 20.31 7.72
C LEU A 25 -1.07 19.78 9.16
N ARG A 26 -1.77 18.68 9.46
CA ARG A 26 -1.68 18.07 10.79
C ARG A 26 -0.28 17.57 11.11
N ALA A 27 0.41 16.98 10.14
CA ALA A 27 1.79 16.54 10.32
C ALA A 27 2.75 17.71 10.60
N TYR A 28 2.57 18.87 9.96
CA TYR A 28 3.34 20.06 10.23
C TYR A 28 3.09 20.63 11.63
N GLU A 29 1.87 20.56 12.14
CA GLU A 29 1.54 20.98 13.50
C GLU A 29 2.18 20.10 14.58
N LEU A 30 2.28 18.80 14.31
CA LEU A 30 2.80 17.79 15.24
C LEU A 30 4.33 17.73 15.26
N SER A 31 4.95 17.97 14.12
CA SER A 31 6.36 17.66 13.92
C SER A 31 7.24 18.89 13.98
N THR A 32 8.09 18.96 15.00
CA THR A 32 9.18 19.94 15.08
C THR A 32 10.48 19.41 14.46
N ASP A 33 10.70 18.09 14.48
CA ASP A 33 11.99 17.46 14.16
C ASP A 33 11.92 16.47 12.98
N ALA A 34 10.78 16.36 12.30
CA ALA A 34 10.63 15.55 11.10
C ALA A 34 10.30 16.41 9.88
N VAL A 35 10.89 16.06 8.76
CA VAL A 35 10.60 16.68 7.46
C VAL A 35 9.42 15.96 6.82
N VAL A 36 8.36 16.71 6.56
CA VAL A 36 7.14 16.21 5.93
C VAL A 36 7.08 16.68 4.49
N LYS A 37 6.69 15.77 3.60
CA LYS A 37 6.46 16.06 2.18
C LYS A 37 5.12 15.48 1.76
N GLU A 38 4.21 16.34 1.32
CA GLU A 38 2.95 15.94 0.74
C GLU A 38 3.13 15.19 -0.60
N THR A 39 2.29 14.21 -0.83
CA THR A 39 2.19 13.45 -2.08
C THR A 39 0.73 13.25 -2.45
N CYS A 40 0.45 12.84 -3.69
CA CYS A 40 -0.93 12.54 -4.11
C CYS A 40 -1.58 11.36 -3.36
N PHE A 41 -0.81 10.55 -2.63
CA PHE A 41 -1.31 9.40 -1.87
C PHE A 41 -1.32 9.63 -0.36
N GLY A 42 -0.84 10.79 0.12
CA GLY A 42 -0.65 11.10 1.52
C GLY A 42 0.66 11.82 1.77
N LEU A 43 1.56 11.29 2.62
CA LEU A 43 2.79 11.95 3.03
C LEU A 43 4.02 11.07 2.89
N ILE A 44 5.19 11.74 2.88
CA ILE A 44 6.48 11.13 3.22
C ILE A 44 7.00 11.88 4.44
N VAL A 45 7.35 11.14 5.49
CA VAL A 45 7.93 11.67 6.73
C VAL A 45 9.35 11.16 6.87
N THR A 46 10.30 12.06 7.08
CA THR A 46 11.73 11.75 7.20
C THR A 46 12.31 12.45 8.43
N GLY A 47 13.09 11.74 9.20
CA GLY A 47 13.73 12.28 10.41
C GLY A 47 14.29 11.19 11.31
N SER A 48 14.55 11.52 12.57
CA SER A 48 14.95 10.52 13.57
C SER A 48 13.84 9.48 13.73
N GLU A 49 14.19 8.24 14.01
CA GLU A 49 13.22 7.15 14.20
C GLU A 49 12.12 7.52 15.20
N LYS A 50 12.51 8.15 16.31
CA LYS A 50 11.58 8.59 17.34
C LYS A 50 10.59 9.63 16.81
N ALA A 51 11.07 10.71 16.18
CA ALA A 51 10.21 11.79 15.69
C ALA A 51 9.26 11.29 14.59
N VAL A 52 9.74 10.42 13.70
CA VAL A 52 8.92 9.84 12.64
C VAL A 52 7.83 8.95 13.21
N ASN A 53 8.14 8.07 14.16
CA ASN A 53 7.16 7.16 14.75
C ASN A 53 6.11 7.93 15.57
N GLU A 54 6.51 8.89 16.40
CA GLU A 54 5.59 9.74 17.18
C GLU A 54 4.62 10.51 16.26
N THR A 55 5.14 11.11 15.19
CA THR A 55 4.31 11.80 14.20
C THR A 55 3.29 10.86 13.55
N ILE A 56 3.72 9.66 13.16
CA ILE A 56 2.86 8.67 12.52
C ILE A 56 1.78 8.14 13.47
N GLU A 57 2.11 7.90 14.72
CA GLU A 57 1.14 7.45 15.73
C GLU A 57 0.02 8.46 15.93
N GLU A 58 0.35 9.75 16.00
CA GLU A 58 -0.64 10.81 16.10
C GLU A 58 -1.50 10.96 14.85
N LEU A 59 -0.88 10.85 13.67
CA LEU A 59 -1.62 10.91 12.40
C LEU A 59 -2.60 9.74 12.27
N ARG A 60 -2.22 8.55 12.67
CA ARG A 60 -3.09 7.37 12.60
C ARG A 60 -4.33 7.46 13.47
N LYS A 61 -4.32 8.31 14.51
CA LYS A 61 -5.51 8.54 15.33
C LYS A 61 -6.62 9.28 14.59
N LEU A 62 -6.29 10.00 13.51
CA LEU A 62 -7.27 10.73 12.69
C LEU A 62 -8.18 9.78 11.92
N ASP A 63 -7.61 8.70 11.40
CA ASP A 63 -8.34 7.64 10.69
C ASP A 63 -7.59 6.31 10.85
N PRO A 64 -7.86 5.56 11.94
CA PRO A 64 -7.16 4.32 12.23
C PRO A 64 -7.33 3.23 11.16
N CYS A 65 -8.42 3.26 10.41
CA CYS A 65 -8.75 2.29 9.38
C CYS A 65 -8.37 2.72 7.97
N GLY A 66 -8.18 4.02 7.71
CA GLY A 66 -7.86 4.56 6.39
C GLY A 66 -6.43 5.06 6.21
N ILE A 67 -5.63 5.15 7.30
CA ILE A 67 -4.23 5.59 7.24
C ILE A 67 -3.30 4.39 7.36
N PHE A 68 -2.51 4.16 6.32
CA PHE A 68 -1.54 3.08 6.23
C PHE A 68 -0.11 3.60 6.22
N VAL A 69 0.81 2.82 6.77
CA VAL A 69 2.23 3.18 6.87
C VAL A 69 3.07 2.16 6.14
N LYS A 70 3.99 2.65 5.34
CA LYS A 70 4.92 1.82 4.57
C LYS A 70 6.35 2.33 4.74
N ASP A 71 7.25 1.42 4.99
CA ASP A 71 8.68 1.74 4.96
C ASP A 71 9.10 2.08 3.53
N ARG A 72 9.92 3.09 3.38
CA ARG A 72 10.46 3.42 2.08
C ARG A 72 11.60 2.47 1.75
N GLY A 73 11.53 1.83 0.58
CA GLY A 73 12.46 0.80 0.17
C GLY A 73 13.93 1.24 -0.02
N PHE A 74 14.19 2.57 0.02
CA PHE A 74 15.55 3.12 -0.09
C PHE A 74 15.75 4.25 0.91
N PRO A 75 16.86 4.24 1.68
CA PRO A 75 17.14 5.27 2.67
C PRO A 75 17.37 6.64 2.03
N PRO A 76 17.33 7.73 2.81
CA PRO A 76 17.77 9.05 2.37
C PRO A 76 19.17 8.99 1.76
N GLY A 77 19.39 9.71 0.65
CA GLY A 77 20.69 9.75 -0.03
C GLY A 77 20.97 8.59 -0.99
N ASP A 78 20.18 7.52 -1.01
CA ASP A 78 20.37 6.44 -1.99
C ASP A 78 20.20 6.97 -3.43
N SER A 79 21.17 6.69 -4.28
CA SER A 79 21.21 7.17 -5.67
C SER A 79 20.00 6.71 -6.49
N ARG A 80 19.41 5.59 -6.17
CA ARG A 80 18.22 5.05 -6.84
C ARG A 80 16.97 5.93 -6.64
N ARG A 81 16.99 6.86 -5.68
CA ARG A 81 15.95 7.88 -5.50
C ARG A 81 16.02 8.98 -6.55
N CYS A 82 17.19 9.20 -7.15
CA CYS A 82 17.41 10.24 -8.16
C CYS A 82 16.77 9.86 -9.50
N ARG A 83 15.98 10.78 -10.08
CA ARG A 83 15.34 10.57 -11.37
C ARG A 83 16.35 10.42 -12.51
N ALA A 84 17.44 11.20 -12.47
CA ALA A 84 18.48 11.14 -13.49
C ALA A 84 19.18 9.78 -13.50
N VAL A 85 19.53 9.24 -12.33
CA VAL A 85 20.15 7.90 -12.22
C VAL A 85 19.24 6.81 -12.79
N ARG A 86 17.92 6.97 -12.70
CA ARG A 86 16.94 6.02 -13.25
C ARG A 86 16.58 6.24 -14.71
N GLY A 87 17.28 7.14 -15.43
CA GLY A 87 16.95 7.46 -16.81
C GLY A 87 15.54 8.05 -17.00
N GLY A 88 14.99 8.72 -15.99
CA GLY A 88 13.65 9.31 -16.01
C GLY A 88 12.51 8.33 -15.71
N GLY A 89 12.78 7.04 -15.54
CA GLY A 89 11.79 6.01 -15.25
C GLY A 89 11.06 6.19 -13.91
N PRO A 90 9.98 5.41 -13.65
CA PRO A 90 9.23 5.45 -12.40
C PRO A 90 10.13 5.08 -11.22
N ARG A 91 9.78 5.55 -10.02
CA ARG A 91 10.51 5.20 -8.81
C ARG A 91 10.38 3.70 -8.53
N PRO A 92 11.43 3.05 -8.00
CA PRO A 92 11.31 1.67 -7.53
C PRO A 92 10.10 1.50 -6.62
N GLY A 93 9.30 0.45 -6.85
CA GLY A 93 8.07 0.19 -6.10
C GLY A 93 6.83 0.99 -6.56
N PHE A 94 6.92 1.83 -7.58
CA PHE A 94 5.77 2.62 -8.07
C PHE A 94 4.58 1.74 -8.48
N HIS A 95 4.81 0.73 -9.30
CA HIS A 95 3.74 -0.19 -9.72
C HIS A 95 3.21 -1.07 -8.59
N GLN A 96 4.05 -1.34 -7.60
CA GLN A 96 3.62 -2.05 -6.41
C GLN A 96 2.70 -1.18 -5.56
N LEU A 97 3.03 0.10 -5.37
CA LEU A 97 2.19 1.06 -4.64
C LEU A 97 0.82 1.22 -5.32
N GLU A 98 0.77 1.27 -6.65
CA GLU A 98 -0.48 1.34 -7.41
C GLU A 98 -1.38 0.13 -7.14
N LYS A 99 -0.81 -1.08 -7.17
CA LYS A 99 -1.53 -2.31 -6.84
C LYS A 99 -1.98 -2.36 -5.38
N GLU A 100 -1.11 -1.94 -4.47
CA GLU A 100 -1.41 -1.86 -3.04
C GLU A 100 -2.55 -0.88 -2.79
N SER A 101 -2.53 0.31 -3.39
CA SER A 101 -3.59 1.32 -3.24
C SER A 101 -4.97 0.78 -3.66
N ALA A 102 -5.02 -0.03 -4.70
CA ALA A 102 -6.28 -0.61 -5.17
C ALA A 102 -6.95 -1.55 -4.16
N ILE A 103 -6.21 -2.15 -3.24
CA ILE A 103 -6.74 -3.05 -2.21
C ILE A 103 -7.00 -2.37 -0.86
N LEU A 104 -6.46 -1.18 -0.63
CA LEU A 104 -6.60 -0.46 0.64
C LEU A 104 -8.07 -0.24 1.06
N PRO A 105 -9.01 0.13 0.17
CA PRO A 105 -10.42 0.29 0.57
C PRO A 105 -11.03 -0.99 1.15
N SER A 106 -10.66 -2.15 0.60
CA SER A 106 -11.12 -3.44 1.13
C SER A 106 -10.52 -3.76 2.50
N ILE A 107 -9.28 -3.35 2.73
CA ILE A 107 -8.61 -3.51 4.03
C ILE A 107 -9.23 -2.55 5.04
N SER A 108 -9.48 -1.29 4.68
CA SER A 108 -10.17 -0.31 5.54
C SER A 108 -11.52 -0.83 5.99
N TYR A 109 -12.34 -1.32 5.07
CA TYR A 109 -13.63 -1.92 5.38
C TYR A 109 -13.50 -3.11 6.32
N GLY A 110 -12.51 -3.99 6.11
CA GLY A 110 -12.25 -5.12 7.00
C GLY A 110 -11.85 -4.69 8.40
N LEU A 111 -11.07 -3.62 8.54
CA LEU A 111 -10.67 -3.07 9.84
C LEU A 111 -11.83 -2.40 10.57
N GLU A 112 -12.72 -1.70 9.86
CA GLU A 112 -13.93 -1.07 10.42
C GLU A 112 -14.95 -2.11 10.94
N THR A 113 -14.98 -3.29 10.32
CA THR A 113 -15.95 -4.35 10.63
C THR A 113 -15.37 -5.49 11.45
N ILE A 114 -14.15 -5.37 11.96
CA ILE A 114 -13.46 -6.47 12.67
C ILE A 114 -14.17 -6.87 13.96
N ASP A 115 -14.85 -5.93 14.62
CA ASP A 115 -15.60 -6.16 15.87
C ASP A 115 -17.03 -6.67 15.60
N ASP A 116 -17.51 -6.59 14.36
CA ASP A 116 -18.79 -7.15 13.91
C ASP A 116 -18.53 -8.12 12.74
N PRO A 117 -17.98 -9.31 13.02
CA PRO A 117 -17.62 -10.25 11.97
C PRO A 117 -18.90 -10.72 11.28
N VAL A 118 -19.15 -10.18 10.10
CA VAL A 118 -20.11 -10.76 9.17
C VAL A 118 -19.69 -12.20 8.98
N ASP A 119 -20.58 -13.15 9.30
CA ASP A 119 -20.36 -14.57 9.09
C ASP A 119 -19.70 -14.77 7.74
N ALA A 120 -18.42 -15.07 7.76
CA ALA A 120 -17.67 -15.37 6.56
C ALA A 120 -18.37 -16.57 5.94
N LYS A 121 -19.19 -16.33 4.91
CA LYS A 121 -19.82 -17.41 4.16
C LYS A 121 -18.67 -18.35 3.78
N GLU A 122 -18.69 -19.55 4.35
CA GLU A 122 -17.70 -20.57 4.03
C GLU A 122 -17.50 -20.53 2.50
N ARG A 123 -16.31 -20.13 2.07
CA ARG A 123 -15.97 -20.26 0.68
C ARG A 123 -16.14 -21.71 0.36
N LYS A 124 -17.22 -22.06 -0.40
CA LYS A 124 -17.34 -23.38 -0.98
C LYS A 124 -16.00 -23.65 -1.64
N THR A 125 -15.21 -24.51 -1.03
CA THR A 125 -13.98 -25.03 -1.63
C THR A 125 -14.40 -25.57 -2.99
N ARG A 126 -14.00 -24.89 -4.06
CA ARG A 126 -14.24 -25.43 -5.40
C ARG A 126 -13.54 -26.77 -5.41
N ASP A 127 -14.29 -27.84 -5.67
CA ASP A 127 -13.72 -29.16 -5.82
C ASP A 127 -12.57 -29.06 -6.81
N LYS A 128 -11.41 -29.57 -6.40
CA LYS A 128 -10.25 -29.59 -7.30
C LYS A 128 -10.65 -30.35 -8.56
N LEU A 129 -10.40 -29.76 -9.70
CA LEU A 129 -10.65 -30.40 -10.99
C LEU A 129 -9.87 -31.74 -11.02
N LYS A 130 -10.55 -32.83 -11.22
CA LYS A 130 -9.91 -34.16 -11.39
C LYS A 130 -9.01 -34.12 -12.60
N ILE A 131 -7.87 -34.77 -12.55
CA ILE A 131 -6.87 -34.77 -13.62
C ILE A 131 -7.51 -35.29 -14.92
N ASP A 132 -8.33 -36.33 -14.83
CA ASP A 132 -9.02 -36.91 -15.98
C ASP A 132 -9.93 -35.90 -16.70
N ARG A 133 -10.66 -35.10 -15.91
CA ARG A 133 -11.54 -34.05 -16.49
C ARG A 133 -10.73 -32.90 -17.10
N PHE A 134 -9.54 -32.60 -16.55
CA PHE A 134 -8.63 -31.62 -17.12
C PHE A 134 -8.09 -32.10 -18.49
N ILE A 135 -7.74 -33.37 -18.61
CA ILE A 135 -7.29 -34.00 -19.88
C ILE A 135 -8.40 -33.95 -20.92
N GLU A 136 -9.64 -34.33 -20.56
CA GLU A 136 -10.80 -34.25 -21.43
C GLU A 136 -11.01 -32.84 -22.02
N ILE A 137 -10.93 -31.82 -21.19
CA ILE A 137 -11.08 -30.41 -21.61
C ILE A 137 -9.99 -30.01 -22.62
N ILE A 138 -8.73 -30.42 -22.40
CA ILE A 138 -7.64 -30.15 -23.34
C ILE A 138 -7.88 -30.85 -24.67
N GLU A 139 -8.34 -32.12 -24.66
CA GLU A 139 -8.61 -32.89 -25.87
C GLU A 139 -9.81 -32.34 -26.68
N GLU A 140 -10.84 -31.85 -25.99
CA GLU A 140 -11.99 -31.19 -26.61
C GLU A 140 -11.56 -29.90 -27.32
N GLN A 141 -10.79 -29.05 -26.67
CA GLN A 141 -10.30 -27.79 -27.26
C GLN A 141 -9.33 -28.01 -28.42
N SER A 142 -8.46 -29.01 -28.33
CA SER A 142 -7.52 -29.32 -29.38
C SER A 142 -8.22 -29.85 -30.68
N LYS A 143 -9.44 -30.41 -30.58
CA LYS A 143 -10.23 -30.83 -31.70
C LYS A 143 -10.99 -29.69 -32.39
N GLU A 144 -11.35 -28.66 -31.62
CA GLU A 144 -12.00 -27.46 -32.17
C GLU A 144 -11.01 -26.62 -32.99
N ASP A 145 -9.75 -26.49 -32.53
CA ASP A 145 -8.70 -25.73 -33.23
C ASP A 145 -8.23 -26.39 -34.56
N VAL A 146 -8.48 -27.67 -34.77
CA VAL A 146 -8.09 -28.39 -36.01
C VAL A 146 -9.17 -28.32 -37.09
N ASN A 147 -10.43 -27.96 -36.73
CA ASN A 147 -11.56 -27.91 -37.65
C ASN A 147 -12.04 -26.48 -38.02
N GLY A 148 -11.31 -25.45 -37.62
CA GLY A 148 -11.53 -24.05 -37.98
C GLY A 148 -10.44 -23.52 -38.87
#